data_b88bbc43f5c6fdd9e957b16dd58bb9f8
#
_entry.id   b88bbc43f5c6fdd9e957b16dd58bb9f8
#
_cell.length_a   1.000
_cell.length_b   1.000
_cell.length_c   1.000
_cell.angle_alpha   90.00
_cell.angle_beta   90.00
_cell.angle_gamma   90.00
#
_symmetry.space_group_name_H-M   'P 1'
#
loop_
_entity.id
_entity.type
_entity.pdbx_description
1 polymer ?
#
loop_
_entity_poly.entity_id
_entity_poly.type
_entity_poly.pdbx_seq_one_letter_code
_entity_poly.pdbx_strand_id
1 'polypeptide(L)'
;MPATPAPASTPTALIYFGKPAVRFRLDARALGFDADGNARWLVLTKFFDAQGNATRIMANSDIDWRSRDGYVQWQTRLRYGQPAAILKTQRNGPLTMNVRANVPRLGTVTVHTDTRTWHGPRIVAQVLGPHAVAIGWFPRESTMARIVRIDGRGRRRTLVVIAGPSSSYRDETVLPGQHYRYVLDRADHRPVALSPVTTFPPPPATRVANAGGKAMWLFFTTNPIDTIYYNNLDPQAIVAQAVRAGLHYVELRTAYGAYWEVTPEAKPTIDAIIDGLAAHGIGTIGWTVPRDTTVEDLRQSLRTAYYRTAKGTPLTGLAIDVERGDEFMGGAPQGPSALWQYVRDLRAALGPRYLLVATVEDAYLEHLTQRQYPYEQIARYSDVLQPMAYWRMMRRKPTTPVQVDVLLRASYAKLVREARRSMPISIGGQTDNEGRNGYPPASEITASLATSKAVGAIGECFFDWDATQPAQWDALAGYRW
;
A
#
# COMPACT_ATOMS: atom_id res chain seq x y z
N MET A 1 31.69 -15.39 -32.19
CA MET A 1 31.94 -16.00 -30.88
C MET A 1 30.60 -16.17 -30.20
N PRO A 2 30.23 -17.34 -29.71
CA PRO A 2 28.96 -17.51 -28.98
C PRO A 2 29.05 -16.80 -27.61
N ALA A 3 28.00 -16.08 -27.26
CA ALA A 3 27.90 -15.37 -26.00
C ALA A 3 27.90 -16.37 -24.82
N THR A 4 28.81 -16.15 -23.88
CA THR A 4 28.85 -16.89 -22.61
C THR A 4 27.53 -16.69 -21.86
N PRO A 5 26.85 -17.76 -21.43
CA PRO A 5 25.62 -17.60 -20.63
C PRO A 5 25.96 -16.90 -19.31
N ALA A 6 25.12 -15.94 -18.93
CA ALA A 6 25.20 -15.28 -17.63
C ALA A 6 25.21 -16.33 -16.50
N PRO A 7 26.00 -16.15 -15.43
CA PRO A 7 26.04 -17.09 -14.33
C PRO A 7 24.63 -17.13 -13.70
N ALA A 8 24.10 -18.35 -13.55
CA ALA A 8 22.86 -18.59 -12.85
C ALA A 8 22.97 -17.99 -11.44
N SER A 9 22.02 -17.13 -11.08
CA SER A 9 21.94 -16.57 -9.74
C SER A 9 21.92 -17.72 -8.73
N THR A 10 22.90 -17.75 -7.83
CA THR A 10 22.95 -18.73 -6.75
C THR A 10 21.66 -18.59 -5.94
N PRO A 11 20.87 -19.65 -5.77
CA PRO A 11 19.64 -19.56 -5.00
C PRO A 11 19.97 -19.07 -3.59
N THR A 12 19.32 -18.02 -3.13
CA THR A 12 19.45 -17.48 -1.78
C THR A 12 19.21 -18.62 -0.78
N ALA A 13 20.10 -18.83 0.17
CA ALA A 13 19.95 -19.86 1.16
C ALA A 13 18.73 -19.57 2.04
N LEU A 14 17.76 -20.48 2.07
CA LEU A 14 16.62 -20.37 2.97
C LEU A 14 17.13 -20.39 4.43
N ILE A 15 16.76 -19.37 5.19
CA ILE A 15 17.08 -19.32 6.61
C ILE A 15 15.94 -19.99 7.38
N TYR A 16 16.27 -21.01 8.18
CA TYR A 16 15.31 -21.77 8.95
C TYR A 16 15.35 -21.38 10.42
N PHE A 17 14.19 -21.42 11.06
CA PHE A 17 14.07 -21.32 12.50
C PHE A 17 13.90 -22.74 13.06
N GLY A 18 14.98 -23.34 13.54
CA GLY A 18 15.02 -24.75 13.94
C GLY A 18 15.68 -25.64 12.86
N LYS A 19 15.23 -26.91 12.75
CA LYS A 19 15.74 -27.83 11.75
C LYS A 19 15.30 -27.43 10.33
N PRO A 20 16.13 -27.68 9.29
CA PRO A 20 15.78 -27.38 7.92
C PRO A 20 14.46 -28.05 7.49
N ALA A 21 13.62 -27.32 6.77
CA ALA A 21 12.43 -27.87 6.16
C ALA A 21 12.80 -28.80 4.99
N VAL A 22 12.15 -29.95 4.92
CA VAL A 22 12.29 -30.91 3.81
C VAL A 22 11.01 -31.04 2.99
N ARG A 23 9.89 -30.56 3.52
CA ARG A 23 8.59 -30.51 2.84
C ARG A 23 7.73 -29.39 3.37
N PHE A 24 6.72 -29.02 2.60
CA PHE A 24 5.67 -28.08 3.04
C PHE A 24 4.31 -28.52 2.52
N ARG A 25 3.27 -27.95 3.08
CA ARG A 25 1.89 -28.05 2.59
C ARG A 25 1.23 -26.69 2.59
N LEU A 26 0.15 -26.56 1.85
CA LEU A 26 -0.70 -25.40 1.82
C LEU A 26 -2.01 -25.69 2.57
N ASP A 27 -2.41 -24.77 3.44
CA ASP A 27 -3.73 -24.76 4.04
C ASP A 27 -4.49 -23.54 3.52
N ALA A 28 -5.60 -23.75 2.83
CA ALA A 28 -6.46 -22.68 2.33
C ALA A 28 -7.65 -22.48 3.27
N ARG A 29 -7.90 -21.23 3.63
CA ARG A 29 -9.02 -20.82 4.45
C ARG A 29 -9.83 -19.75 3.72
N ALA A 30 -11.12 -19.97 3.52
CA ALA A 30 -12.01 -18.98 2.94
C ALA A 30 -12.12 -17.77 3.88
N LEU A 31 -11.98 -16.57 3.32
CA LEU A 31 -12.19 -15.29 3.97
C LEU A 31 -13.57 -14.69 3.61
N GLY A 32 -14.33 -15.37 2.74
CA GLY A 32 -15.62 -14.91 2.24
C GLY A 32 -15.48 -14.11 0.95
N PHE A 33 -16.27 -13.06 0.85
CA PHE A 33 -16.35 -12.18 -0.32
C PHE A 33 -15.95 -10.77 0.06
N ASP A 34 -15.34 -10.06 -0.89
CA ASP A 34 -15.15 -8.62 -0.77
C ASP A 34 -16.38 -7.86 -1.30
N ALA A 35 -16.35 -6.54 -1.17
CA ALA A 35 -17.44 -5.70 -1.63
C ALA A 35 -17.51 -5.56 -3.16
N ASP A 36 -16.51 -6.07 -3.89
CA ASP A 36 -16.55 -6.23 -5.34
C ASP A 36 -17.19 -7.57 -5.77
N GLY A 37 -17.57 -8.42 -4.80
CA GLY A 37 -18.16 -9.74 -5.05
C GLY A 37 -17.15 -10.81 -5.43
N ASN A 38 -15.85 -10.59 -5.14
CA ASN A 38 -14.81 -11.58 -5.40
C ASN A 38 -14.66 -12.52 -4.19
N ALA A 39 -14.49 -13.81 -4.45
CA ALA A 39 -14.15 -14.75 -3.40
C ALA A 39 -12.67 -14.58 -2.98
N ARG A 40 -12.40 -14.69 -1.67
CA ARG A 40 -11.09 -14.50 -1.07
C ARG A 40 -10.67 -15.67 -0.21
N TRP A 41 -9.40 -16.01 -0.26
CA TRP A 41 -8.77 -17.06 0.56
C TRP A 41 -7.48 -16.58 1.20
N LEU A 42 -7.30 -16.95 2.44
CA LEU A 42 -5.99 -16.94 3.08
C LEU A 42 -5.35 -18.30 2.86
N VAL A 43 -4.20 -18.33 2.22
CA VAL A 43 -3.42 -19.55 2.01
C VAL A 43 -2.15 -19.47 2.83
N LEU A 44 -1.94 -20.46 3.68
CA LEU A 44 -0.84 -20.56 4.61
C LEU A 44 0.11 -21.65 4.16
N THR A 45 1.41 -21.42 4.27
CA THR A 45 2.41 -22.47 4.14
C THR A 45 2.72 -23.07 5.51
N LYS A 46 2.78 -24.39 5.60
CA LYS A 46 3.26 -25.12 6.78
C LYS A 46 4.46 -25.96 6.39
N PHE A 47 5.59 -25.71 7.03
CA PHE A 47 6.85 -26.39 6.78
C PHE A 47 7.12 -27.46 7.81
N PHE A 48 7.77 -28.55 7.38
CA PHE A 48 8.08 -29.69 8.22
C PHE A 48 9.53 -30.12 8.02
N ASP A 49 10.21 -30.48 9.12
CA ASP A 49 11.52 -31.09 9.09
C ASP A 49 11.48 -32.57 8.70
N ALA A 50 12.64 -33.25 8.65
CA ALA A 50 12.74 -34.65 8.29
C ALA A 50 12.05 -35.58 9.28
N GLN A 51 11.83 -35.18 10.53
CA GLN A 51 11.11 -35.90 11.56
C GLN A 51 9.60 -35.62 11.55
N GLY A 52 9.14 -34.72 10.68
CA GLY A 52 7.74 -34.32 10.57
C GLY A 52 7.31 -33.25 11.57
N ASN A 53 8.23 -32.65 12.32
CA ASN A 53 7.93 -31.55 13.22
C ASN A 53 7.77 -30.25 12.44
N ALA A 54 6.92 -29.36 12.94
CA ALA A 54 6.76 -28.04 12.34
C ALA A 54 8.04 -27.21 12.44
N THR A 55 8.45 -26.63 11.32
CA THR A 55 9.60 -25.71 11.24
C THR A 55 9.21 -24.46 10.48
N ARG A 56 10.11 -23.50 10.33
CA ARG A 56 9.83 -22.20 9.71
C ARG A 56 10.96 -21.78 8.79
N ILE A 57 10.61 -21.02 7.77
CA ILE A 57 11.57 -20.32 6.92
C ILE A 57 11.52 -18.81 7.19
N MET A 58 12.66 -18.14 7.15
CA MET A 58 12.74 -16.72 7.47
C MET A 58 12.58 -15.79 6.26
N ALA A 59 12.76 -16.28 5.02
CA ALA A 59 12.62 -15.46 3.82
C ALA A 59 11.25 -15.67 3.14
N ASN A 60 10.52 -14.57 2.92
CA ASN A 60 9.22 -14.60 2.24
C ASN A 60 9.34 -14.38 0.73
N SER A 61 10.40 -13.72 0.30
CA SER A 61 10.74 -13.41 -1.09
C SER A 61 10.92 -14.64 -1.99
N ASP A 62 10.97 -15.83 -1.39
CA ASP A 62 11.32 -17.05 -2.11
C ASP A 62 10.10 -17.94 -2.44
N ILE A 63 8.88 -17.48 -2.13
CA ILE A 63 7.67 -18.25 -2.48
C ILE A 63 7.00 -17.62 -3.68
N ASP A 64 7.05 -18.33 -4.82
CA ASP A 64 6.33 -17.94 -6.02
C ASP A 64 4.88 -18.44 -5.90
N TRP A 65 3.98 -17.52 -5.63
CA TRP A 65 2.55 -17.75 -5.54
C TRP A 65 1.89 -17.55 -6.90
N ARG A 66 1.14 -18.52 -7.38
CA ARG A 66 0.39 -18.42 -8.65
C ARG A 66 -1.01 -18.98 -8.51
N SER A 67 -1.93 -18.40 -9.25
CA SER A 67 -3.26 -18.95 -9.47
C SER A 67 -3.66 -18.81 -10.92
N ARG A 68 -4.28 -19.83 -11.48
CA ARG A 68 -4.82 -19.80 -12.84
C ARG A 68 -6.11 -18.98 -12.93
N ASP A 69 -6.92 -19.02 -11.89
CA ASP A 69 -8.31 -18.55 -11.89
C ASP A 69 -8.50 -17.29 -11.04
N GLY A 70 -7.41 -16.71 -10.59
CA GLY A 70 -7.39 -15.53 -9.73
C GLY A 70 -5.99 -14.94 -9.63
N TYR A 71 -5.80 -14.05 -8.69
CA TYR A 71 -4.51 -13.38 -8.48
C TYR A 71 -4.17 -13.26 -7.00
N VAL A 72 -2.89 -13.07 -6.73
CA VAL A 72 -2.36 -12.81 -5.40
C VAL A 72 -2.61 -11.34 -5.08
N GLN A 73 -3.58 -11.09 -4.20
CA GLN A 73 -3.88 -9.74 -3.75
C GLN A 73 -2.80 -9.23 -2.78
N TRP A 74 -2.23 -10.13 -2.01
CA TRP A 74 -1.30 -9.77 -0.96
C TRP A 74 -0.49 -10.98 -0.51
N GLN A 75 0.81 -10.76 -0.25
CA GLN A 75 1.72 -11.74 0.31
C GLN A 75 2.30 -11.20 1.61
N THR A 76 2.35 -12.03 2.63
CA THR A 76 2.92 -11.64 3.92
C THR A 76 3.38 -12.84 4.70
N ARG A 77 3.94 -12.51 5.86
CA ARG A 77 4.11 -13.46 6.94
C ARG A 77 3.09 -13.20 8.02
N LEU A 78 2.46 -14.25 8.47
CA LEU A 78 1.64 -14.19 9.67
C LEU A 78 2.54 -14.27 10.92
N ARG A 79 1.91 -14.01 12.06
CA ARG A 79 2.51 -14.20 13.38
C ARG A 79 3.38 -15.46 13.41
N TYR A 80 4.63 -15.31 13.84
CA TYR A 80 5.67 -16.37 13.88
C TYR A 80 6.34 -16.73 12.54
N GLY A 81 6.36 -15.84 11.55
CA GLY A 81 7.12 -16.04 10.32
C GLY A 81 6.56 -17.10 9.36
N GLN A 82 5.26 -17.41 9.48
CA GLN A 82 4.59 -18.30 8.56
C GLN A 82 4.22 -17.54 7.28
N PRO A 83 4.82 -17.88 6.12
CA PRO A 83 4.45 -17.24 4.88
C PRO A 83 2.99 -17.48 4.52
N ALA A 84 2.33 -16.44 4.06
CA ALA A 84 0.93 -16.47 3.72
C ALA A 84 0.65 -15.59 2.50
N ALA A 85 -0.40 -15.93 1.76
CA ALA A 85 -0.92 -15.08 0.71
C ALA A 85 -2.44 -14.94 0.83
N ILE A 86 -2.96 -13.76 0.53
CA ILE A 86 -4.37 -13.56 0.26
C ILE A 86 -4.53 -13.58 -1.25
N LEU A 87 -5.34 -14.53 -1.72
CA LEU A 87 -5.69 -14.66 -3.11
C LEU A 87 -7.17 -14.33 -3.29
N LYS A 88 -7.52 -13.81 -4.44
CA LYS A 88 -8.91 -13.57 -4.80
C LYS A 88 -9.20 -13.90 -6.26
N THR A 89 -10.45 -14.24 -6.54
CA THR A 89 -10.92 -14.42 -7.92
C THR A 89 -10.95 -13.07 -8.63
N GLN A 90 -10.90 -13.12 -9.96
CA GLN A 90 -11.28 -11.97 -10.77
C GLN A 90 -12.76 -11.64 -10.55
N ARG A 91 -13.13 -10.39 -10.77
CA ARG A 91 -14.54 -9.95 -10.74
C ARG A 91 -15.36 -10.85 -11.68
N ASN A 92 -16.39 -11.44 -11.12
CA ASN A 92 -17.18 -12.46 -11.83
C ASN A 92 -16.39 -13.74 -12.21
N GLY A 93 -15.23 -14.00 -11.59
CA GLY A 93 -14.44 -15.22 -11.74
C GLY A 93 -15.10 -16.48 -11.15
N PRO A 94 -14.47 -17.64 -11.31
CA PRO A 94 -15.01 -18.91 -10.80
C PRO A 94 -15.08 -18.92 -9.27
N LEU A 95 -15.95 -19.77 -8.73
CA LEU A 95 -16.09 -19.98 -7.28
C LEU A 95 -15.02 -20.87 -6.68
N THR A 96 -14.22 -21.49 -7.54
CA THR A 96 -13.12 -22.38 -7.18
C THR A 96 -11.82 -21.82 -7.74
N MET A 97 -10.72 -22.06 -7.06
CA MET A 97 -9.41 -21.61 -7.51
C MET A 97 -8.36 -22.67 -7.17
N ASN A 98 -7.43 -22.90 -8.09
CA ASN A 98 -6.22 -23.67 -7.82
C ASN A 98 -5.08 -22.72 -7.46
N VAL A 99 -4.60 -22.80 -6.25
CA VAL A 99 -3.47 -22.00 -5.75
C VAL A 99 -2.23 -22.85 -5.73
N ARG A 100 -1.21 -22.40 -6.41
CA ARG A 100 0.10 -23.01 -6.50
C ARG A 100 1.13 -22.15 -5.78
N ALA A 101 1.92 -22.77 -4.91
CA ALA A 101 3.10 -22.16 -4.32
C ALA A 101 4.34 -22.99 -4.68
N ASN A 102 5.37 -22.32 -5.16
CA ASN A 102 6.68 -22.92 -5.42
C ASN A 102 7.67 -22.36 -4.40
N VAL A 103 8.29 -23.27 -3.64
CA VAL A 103 9.33 -22.91 -2.66
C VAL A 103 10.66 -23.48 -3.18
N PRO A 104 11.71 -22.65 -3.37
CA PRO A 104 13.01 -23.12 -3.81
C PRO A 104 13.50 -24.32 -2.97
N ARG A 105 14.03 -25.34 -3.63
CA ARG A 105 14.52 -26.60 -3.05
C ARG A 105 13.46 -27.52 -2.41
N LEU A 106 12.25 -27.04 -2.16
CA LEU A 106 11.17 -27.88 -1.61
C LEU A 106 10.12 -28.23 -2.67
N GLY A 107 10.19 -27.57 -3.85
CA GLY A 107 9.31 -27.87 -4.98
C GLY A 107 8.00 -27.12 -4.92
N THR A 108 6.99 -27.66 -5.59
CA THR A 108 5.69 -27.05 -5.80
C THR A 108 4.58 -27.83 -5.14
N VAL A 109 3.69 -27.13 -4.43
CA VAL A 109 2.45 -27.69 -3.86
C VAL A 109 1.26 -26.89 -4.41
N THR A 110 0.18 -27.60 -4.69
CA THR A 110 -1.09 -26.98 -5.13
C THR A 110 -2.18 -27.30 -4.12
N VAL A 111 -3.03 -26.31 -3.82
CA VAL A 111 -4.26 -26.48 -3.05
C VAL A 111 -5.45 -26.02 -3.88
N HIS A 112 -6.52 -26.81 -3.82
CA HIS A 112 -7.78 -26.45 -4.41
C HIS A 112 -8.65 -25.72 -3.38
N THR A 113 -9.28 -24.60 -3.77
CA THR A 113 -10.17 -23.83 -2.92
C THR A 113 -11.58 -23.81 -3.54
N ASP A 114 -12.60 -23.92 -2.69
CA ASP A 114 -14.00 -23.89 -3.12
C ASP A 114 -14.82 -23.01 -2.16
N THR A 115 -15.51 -22.02 -2.70
CA THR A 115 -16.37 -21.12 -1.92
C THR A 115 -17.84 -21.56 -1.91
N ARG A 116 -18.23 -22.58 -2.65
CA ARG A 116 -19.62 -23.09 -2.64
C ARG A 116 -20.05 -23.55 -1.25
N THR A 117 -19.09 -23.97 -0.43
CA THR A 117 -19.30 -24.36 0.96
C THR A 117 -19.22 -23.22 1.97
N TRP A 118 -19.11 -21.96 1.50
CA TRP A 118 -19.06 -20.81 2.39
C TRP A 118 -20.40 -20.57 3.11
N HIS A 119 -20.38 -20.59 4.43
CA HIS A 119 -21.54 -20.37 5.29
C HIS A 119 -21.57 -18.99 5.96
N GLY A 120 -20.59 -18.12 5.64
CA GLY A 120 -20.51 -16.76 6.17
C GLY A 120 -21.49 -15.78 5.52
N PRO A 121 -21.32 -14.48 5.78
CA PRO A 121 -22.19 -13.43 5.24
C PRO A 121 -22.29 -13.50 3.70
N ARG A 122 -23.52 -13.45 3.19
CA ARG A 122 -23.78 -13.52 1.74
C ARG A 122 -23.83 -12.16 1.06
N ILE A 123 -23.81 -11.10 1.83
CA ILE A 123 -23.73 -9.72 1.38
C ILE A 123 -22.74 -8.97 2.27
N VAL A 124 -21.90 -8.16 1.68
CA VAL A 124 -20.86 -7.37 2.36
C VAL A 124 -20.99 -5.93 1.91
N ALA A 125 -20.93 -4.98 2.83
CA ALA A 125 -20.83 -3.58 2.51
C ALA A 125 -19.56 -2.98 3.13
N GLN A 126 -18.90 -2.14 2.36
CA GLN A 126 -17.69 -1.43 2.79
C GLN A 126 -17.83 0.06 2.49
N VAL A 127 -17.57 0.88 3.50
CA VAL A 127 -17.55 2.32 3.34
C VAL A 127 -16.28 2.71 2.58
N LEU A 128 -16.46 3.40 1.45
CA LEU A 128 -15.37 3.91 0.61
C LEU A 128 -15.03 5.37 0.91
N GLY A 129 -15.91 6.07 1.60
CA GLY A 129 -15.74 7.49 1.90
C GLY A 129 -17.03 8.11 2.42
N PRO A 130 -17.08 9.44 2.51
CA PRO A 130 -18.28 10.15 2.98
C PRO A 130 -19.49 9.97 2.04
N HIS A 131 -19.26 9.70 0.76
CA HIS A 131 -20.30 9.68 -0.27
C HIS A 131 -20.43 8.35 -1.01
N ALA A 132 -19.69 7.30 -0.61
CA ALA A 132 -19.72 6.02 -1.32
C ALA A 132 -19.66 4.81 -0.39
N VAL A 133 -20.45 3.80 -0.73
CA VAL A 133 -20.42 2.47 -0.12
C VAL A 133 -20.40 1.42 -1.23
N ALA A 134 -19.43 0.52 -1.21
CA ALA A 134 -19.40 -0.65 -2.06
C ALA A 134 -20.17 -1.80 -1.41
N ILE A 135 -20.91 -2.54 -2.21
CA ILE A 135 -21.77 -3.65 -1.78
C ILE A 135 -21.47 -4.85 -2.67
N GLY A 136 -21.02 -5.95 -2.07
CA GLY A 136 -20.82 -7.23 -2.76
C GLY A 136 -21.73 -8.30 -2.22
N TRP A 137 -22.09 -9.29 -3.04
CA TRP A 137 -22.94 -10.43 -2.64
C TRP A 137 -22.55 -11.73 -3.28
N PHE A 138 -22.99 -12.82 -2.64
CA PHE A 138 -22.75 -14.19 -3.11
C PHE A 138 -23.97 -15.10 -2.81
N PRO A 139 -24.27 -16.08 -3.66
CA PRO A 139 -23.76 -16.29 -5.02
C PRO A 139 -24.15 -15.15 -5.94
N ARG A 140 -23.56 -15.10 -7.13
CA ARG A 140 -24.01 -14.17 -8.18
C ARG A 140 -25.48 -14.36 -8.45
N GLU A 141 -26.19 -13.25 -8.55
CA GLU A 141 -27.59 -13.33 -8.93
C GLU A 141 -27.72 -13.68 -10.40
N SER A 142 -28.43 -14.78 -10.67
CA SER A 142 -28.88 -15.17 -12.00
C SER A 142 -30.35 -14.86 -12.22
N THR A 143 -31.07 -14.53 -11.15
CA THR A 143 -32.49 -14.17 -11.13
C THR A 143 -32.67 -12.69 -10.76
N MET A 144 -33.86 -12.17 -10.93
CA MET A 144 -34.16 -10.78 -10.59
C MET A 144 -34.00 -10.55 -9.08
N ALA A 145 -33.13 -9.61 -8.72
CA ALA A 145 -32.91 -9.18 -7.34
C ALA A 145 -32.83 -7.66 -7.26
N ARG A 146 -32.96 -7.11 -6.06
CA ARG A 146 -32.87 -5.66 -5.80
C ARG A 146 -31.91 -5.38 -4.64
N ILE A 147 -31.08 -4.35 -4.79
CA ILE A 147 -30.38 -3.76 -3.66
C ILE A 147 -31.23 -2.63 -3.10
N VAL A 148 -31.63 -2.77 -1.85
CA VAL A 148 -32.44 -1.78 -1.12
C VAL A 148 -31.59 -1.18 -0.01
N ARG A 149 -31.46 0.14 0.00
CA ARG A 149 -30.88 0.90 1.13
C ARG A 149 -31.96 1.28 2.12
N ILE A 150 -31.65 1.15 3.41
CA ILE A 150 -32.46 1.63 4.52
C ILE A 150 -31.63 2.66 5.29
N ASP A 151 -32.10 3.89 5.40
CA ASP A 151 -31.42 4.95 6.14
C ASP A 151 -31.66 4.86 7.66
N GLY A 152 -30.99 5.72 8.44
CA GLY A 152 -31.13 5.76 9.90
C GLY A 152 -32.54 6.08 10.41
N ARG A 153 -33.44 6.57 9.53
CA ARG A 153 -34.85 6.82 9.82
C ARG A 153 -35.77 5.68 9.36
N GLY A 154 -35.20 4.57 8.89
CA GLY A 154 -35.92 3.42 8.37
C GLY A 154 -36.51 3.57 6.96
N ARG A 155 -36.25 4.67 6.26
CA ARG A 155 -36.76 4.88 4.89
C ARG A 155 -36.03 3.95 3.93
N ARG A 156 -36.83 3.27 3.10
CA ARG A 156 -36.34 2.29 2.12
C ARG A 156 -36.22 2.94 0.75
N ARG A 157 -35.10 2.68 0.06
CA ARG A 157 -34.87 3.10 -1.32
C ARG A 157 -34.26 1.95 -2.12
N THR A 158 -34.94 1.55 -3.20
CA THR A 158 -34.32 0.65 -4.19
C THR A 158 -33.25 1.43 -4.95
N LEU A 159 -32.02 0.92 -4.94
CA LEU A 159 -30.88 1.53 -5.59
C LEU A 159 -30.68 0.99 -7.00
N VAL A 160 -30.83 -0.31 -7.15
CA VAL A 160 -30.65 -1.01 -8.44
C VAL A 160 -31.51 -2.27 -8.47
N VAL A 161 -32.03 -2.58 -9.65
CA VAL A 161 -32.60 -3.88 -9.99
C VAL A 161 -31.57 -4.66 -10.80
N ILE A 162 -31.25 -5.84 -10.31
CA ILE A 162 -30.26 -6.72 -10.92
C ILE A 162 -30.97 -7.65 -11.88
N ALA A 163 -30.70 -7.51 -13.16
CA ALA A 163 -31.22 -8.36 -14.21
C ALA A 163 -30.06 -9.07 -14.92
N GLY A 164 -29.57 -10.16 -14.31
CA GLY A 164 -28.45 -10.94 -14.87
C GLY A 164 -27.30 -11.14 -13.89
N PRO A 165 -26.22 -11.82 -14.31
CA PRO A 165 -25.14 -12.20 -13.42
C PRO A 165 -24.36 -10.98 -12.92
N SER A 166 -24.61 -10.57 -11.70
CA SER A 166 -23.90 -9.50 -11.00
C SER A 166 -23.58 -9.91 -9.57
N SER A 167 -22.51 -9.39 -9.03
CA SER A 167 -22.06 -9.68 -7.66
C SER A 167 -21.70 -8.43 -6.86
N SER A 168 -21.80 -7.23 -7.45
CA SER A 168 -21.47 -5.99 -6.74
C SER A 168 -22.23 -4.77 -7.26
N TYR A 169 -22.37 -3.77 -6.39
CA TYR A 169 -22.93 -2.45 -6.69
C TYR A 169 -22.22 -1.38 -5.85
N ARG A 170 -22.10 -0.18 -6.39
CA ARG A 170 -21.56 0.98 -5.68
C ARG A 170 -22.64 2.01 -5.47
N ASP A 171 -22.97 2.30 -4.21
CA ASP A 171 -23.91 3.37 -3.83
C ASP A 171 -23.13 4.67 -3.62
N GLU A 172 -23.22 5.58 -4.56
CA GLU A 172 -22.59 6.92 -4.52
C GLU A 172 -23.57 8.00 -4.04
N THR A 173 -24.74 7.61 -3.54
CA THR A 173 -25.81 8.54 -3.12
C THR A 173 -25.96 8.63 -1.60
N VAL A 174 -24.96 8.10 -0.86
CA VAL A 174 -24.94 8.20 0.61
C VAL A 174 -24.45 9.58 1.06
N LEU A 175 -24.83 9.97 2.27
CA LEU A 175 -24.42 11.22 2.90
C LEU A 175 -23.35 10.96 3.98
N PRO A 176 -22.45 11.94 4.23
CA PRO A 176 -21.41 11.84 5.24
C PRO A 176 -21.96 11.60 6.64
N GLY A 177 -21.29 10.74 7.42
CA GLY A 177 -21.60 10.50 8.82
C GLY A 177 -22.95 9.83 9.07
N GLN A 178 -23.59 9.28 8.05
CA GLN A 178 -24.91 8.66 8.18
C GLN A 178 -24.84 7.15 8.33
N HIS A 179 -25.85 6.59 9.00
CA HIS A 179 -26.03 5.15 9.15
C HIS A 179 -26.93 4.60 8.06
N TYR A 180 -26.49 3.53 7.43
CA TYR A 180 -27.24 2.83 6.39
C TYR A 180 -27.21 1.31 6.63
N ARG A 181 -28.27 0.65 6.20
CA ARG A 181 -28.36 -0.80 6.10
C ARG A 181 -28.76 -1.18 4.68
N TYR A 182 -28.12 -2.19 4.14
CA TYR A 182 -28.41 -2.69 2.80
C TYR A 182 -29.08 -4.04 2.87
N VAL A 183 -29.99 -4.29 1.95
CA VAL A 183 -30.75 -5.53 1.82
C VAL A 183 -30.65 -6.00 0.38
N LEU A 184 -30.26 -7.25 0.20
CA LEU A 184 -30.43 -7.98 -1.06
C LEU A 184 -31.81 -8.63 -1.01
N ASP A 185 -32.75 -8.11 -1.77
CA ASP A 185 -34.14 -8.53 -1.86
C ASP A 185 -34.34 -9.32 -3.14
N ARG A 186 -34.66 -10.60 -3.02
CA ARG A 186 -34.81 -11.57 -4.10
C ARG A 186 -36.28 -11.98 -4.26
N ALA A 187 -36.70 -12.21 -5.50
CA ALA A 187 -38.07 -12.59 -5.79
C ALA A 187 -38.45 -13.97 -5.20
N ASP A 188 -37.49 -14.88 -5.10
CA ASP A 188 -37.66 -16.29 -4.74
C ASP A 188 -37.11 -16.67 -3.36
N HIS A 189 -36.46 -15.75 -2.65
CA HIS A 189 -35.80 -16.01 -1.37
C HIS A 189 -36.07 -14.93 -0.32
N ARG A 190 -35.86 -15.27 0.95
CA ARG A 190 -35.94 -14.29 2.03
C ARG A 190 -34.88 -13.21 1.82
N PRO A 191 -35.23 -11.92 1.99
CA PRO A 191 -34.27 -10.84 1.90
C PRO A 191 -33.08 -11.05 2.82
N VAL A 192 -31.85 -10.82 2.33
CA VAL A 192 -30.62 -10.88 3.11
C VAL A 192 -30.24 -9.47 3.50
N ALA A 193 -30.23 -9.19 4.80
CA ALA A 193 -29.85 -7.89 5.35
C ALA A 193 -28.43 -7.91 5.90
N LEU A 194 -27.78 -6.75 5.81
CA LEU A 194 -26.47 -6.48 6.43
C LEU A 194 -26.60 -5.78 7.76
N SER A 195 -25.56 -5.91 8.58
CA SER A 195 -25.32 -5.01 9.70
C SER A 195 -25.25 -3.56 9.22
N PRO A 196 -25.67 -2.59 10.03
CA PRO A 196 -25.53 -1.18 9.68
C PRO A 196 -24.09 -0.80 9.39
N VAL A 197 -23.89 0.06 8.39
CA VAL A 197 -22.62 0.72 8.11
C VAL A 197 -22.75 2.21 8.33
N THR A 198 -21.69 2.85 8.82
CA THR A 198 -21.63 4.30 9.01
C THR A 198 -20.65 4.89 8.01
N THR A 199 -21.09 5.84 7.20
CA THR A 199 -20.20 6.56 6.28
C THR A 199 -19.21 7.45 7.03
N PHE A 200 -18.06 7.69 6.45
CA PHE A 200 -17.09 8.62 7.04
C PHE A 200 -17.66 10.05 7.07
N PRO A 201 -17.32 10.84 8.10
CA PRO A 201 -17.52 12.28 8.04
C PRO A 201 -16.62 12.87 6.94
N PRO A 202 -16.83 14.10 6.49
CA PRO A 202 -15.85 14.76 5.62
C PRO A 202 -14.47 14.79 6.28
N PRO A 203 -13.37 14.49 5.55
CA PRO A 203 -12.03 14.55 6.14
C PRO A 203 -11.70 16.00 6.52
N PRO A 204 -10.87 16.23 7.54
CA PRO A 204 -10.42 17.57 7.88
C PRO A 204 -9.65 18.18 6.70
N ALA A 205 -9.76 19.49 6.52
CA ALA A 205 -8.96 20.19 5.52
C ALA A 205 -7.48 20.15 5.95
N THR A 206 -6.59 19.86 4.98
CA THR A 206 -5.14 19.87 5.19
C THR A 206 -4.48 20.79 4.14
N ARG A 207 -3.20 21.11 4.32
CA ARG A 207 -2.50 22.09 3.48
C ARG A 207 -1.36 21.44 2.70
N VAL A 208 -1.14 21.87 1.47
CA VAL A 208 0.00 21.45 0.64
C VAL A 208 1.34 21.70 1.36
N ALA A 209 1.44 22.78 2.13
CA ALA A 209 2.63 23.09 2.92
C ALA A 209 3.02 22.00 3.94
N ASN A 210 2.10 21.09 4.30
CA ASN A 210 2.41 19.95 5.19
C ASN A 210 3.36 18.93 4.55
N ALA A 211 3.50 18.94 3.21
CA ALA A 211 4.47 18.14 2.47
C ALA A 211 5.72 18.94 2.09
N GLY A 212 5.95 20.10 2.74
CA GLY A 212 7.12 20.96 2.52
C GLY A 212 8.23 20.72 3.53
N GLY A 213 9.46 21.04 3.12
CA GLY A 213 10.64 20.90 3.99
C GLY A 213 11.27 19.51 3.98
N LYS A 214 12.11 19.23 4.98
CA LYS A 214 12.80 17.94 5.12
C LYS A 214 11.89 16.90 5.76
N ALA A 215 11.90 15.69 5.23
CA ALA A 215 11.11 14.60 5.77
C ALA A 215 11.81 13.24 5.63
N MET A 216 11.21 12.22 6.22
CA MET A 216 11.70 10.86 6.19
C MET A 216 10.53 9.88 6.10
N TRP A 217 10.67 8.84 5.27
CA TRP A 217 9.78 7.69 5.33
C TRP A 217 10.10 6.82 6.54
N LEU A 218 9.08 6.53 7.30
CA LEU A 218 9.12 5.62 8.44
C LEU A 218 8.11 4.50 8.20
N PHE A 219 8.57 3.28 8.16
CA PHE A 219 7.70 2.12 8.14
C PHE A 219 8.07 1.16 9.26
N PHE A 220 7.12 0.37 9.64
CA PHE A 220 7.28 -0.65 10.66
C PHE A 220 6.53 -1.87 10.19
N THR A 221 6.90 -3.02 10.69
CA THR A 221 6.09 -4.19 10.52
C THR A 221 5.73 -4.73 11.90
N THR A 222 4.53 -5.22 12.07
CA THR A 222 4.06 -5.75 13.36
C THR A 222 4.41 -7.21 13.56
N ASN A 223 5.24 -7.77 12.68
CA ASN A 223 5.64 -9.15 12.76
C ASN A 223 6.94 -9.31 13.57
N PRO A 224 6.96 -9.92 14.76
CA PRO A 224 8.13 -9.96 15.64
C PRO A 224 9.29 -10.83 15.14
N ILE A 225 9.25 -11.34 13.92
CA ILE A 225 10.28 -12.22 13.35
C ILE A 225 11.10 -11.57 12.25
N ASP A 226 10.62 -10.50 11.63
CA ASP A 226 11.39 -9.72 10.66
C ASP A 226 12.29 -8.72 11.37
N THR A 227 13.29 -9.19 12.07
CA THR A 227 14.28 -8.35 12.77
C THR A 227 15.13 -7.51 11.82
N ILE A 228 15.11 -7.78 10.52
CA ILE A 228 15.85 -7.01 9.50
C ILE A 228 15.13 -5.70 9.13
N TYR A 229 13.82 -5.62 9.38
CA TYR A 229 12.95 -4.48 9.07
C TYR A 229 12.21 -3.94 10.31
N TYR A 230 12.64 -4.36 11.51
CA TYR A 230 12.06 -3.95 12.79
C TYR A 230 12.90 -2.92 13.45
N ASN A 231 12.33 -1.80 13.49
CA ASN A 231 12.53 -0.93 14.63
C ASN A 231 11.87 -1.56 15.85
N ASN A 232 12.62 -1.77 16.89
CA ASN A 232 12.07 -1.58 18.22
C ASN A 232 11.65 -0.10 18.24
N LEU A 233 10.42 0.20 17.77
CA LEU A 233 9.93 1.56 17.68
C LEU A 233 9.86 2.13 19.07
N ASP A 234 10.92 2.79 19.48
CA ASP A 234 10.90 3.66 20.65
C ASP A 234 10.35 5.03 20.21
N PRO A 235 9.11 5.38 20.59
CA PRO A 235 8.53 6.65 20.20
C PRO A 235 9.36 7.85 20.63
N GLN A 236 10.02 7.77 21.80
CA GLN A 236 10.83 8.88 22.31
C GLN A 236 12.09 9.05 21.46
N ALA A 237 12.77 7.97 21.10
CA ALA A 237 13.94 8.01 20.23
C ALA A 237 13.60 8.54 18.83
N ILE A 238 12.46 8.11 18.26
CA ILE A 238 12.00 8.58 16.94
C ILE A 238 11.72 10.09 16.98
N VAL A 239 10.96 10.56 17.96
CA VAL A 239 10.64 11.98 18.11
C VAL A 239 11.91 12.81 18.33
N ALA A 240 12.81 12.38 19.22
CA ALA A 240 14.08 13.06 19.47
C ALA A 240 14.95 13.15 18.21
N GLN A 241 15.02 12.06 17.42
CA GLN A 241 15.77 12.04 16.17
C GLN A 241 15.15 12.96 15.09
N ALA A 242 13.82 12.98 14.96
CA ALA A 242 13.12 13.87 14.04
C ALA A 242 13.37 15.35 14.40
N VAL A 243 13.31 15.70 15.68
CA VAL A 243 13.62 17.04 16.19
C VAL A 243 15.08 17.40 15.93
N ARG A 244 16.02 16.52 16.26
CA ARG A 244 17.47 16.71 16.02
C ARG A 244 17.76 16.96 14.53
N ALA A 245 17.15 16.19 13.65
CA ALA A 245 17.32 16.32 12.21
C ALA A 245 16.59 17.55 11.62
N GLY A 246 15.76 18.24 12.41
CA GLY A 246 14.94 19.35 11.95
C GLY A 246 13.97 18.94 10.85
N LEU A 247 13.34 17.77 10.99
CA LEU A 247 12.32 17.33 10.06
C LEU A 247 11.06 18.20 10.18
N HIS A 248 10.36 18.40 9.08
CA HIS A 248 9.09 19.12 9.04
C HIS A 248 7.90 18.16 9.10
N TYR A 249 8.08 16.97 8.55
CA TYR A 249 7.11 15.89 8.63
C TYR A 249 7.78 14.52 8.55
N VAL A 250 7.02 13.49 8.89
CA VAL A 250 7.36 12.08 8.70
C VAL A 250 6.26 11.43 7.88
N GLU A 251 6.62 10.67 6.86
CA GLU A 251 5.68 9.81 6.13
C GLU A 251 5.65 8.44 6.80
N LEU A 252 4.59 8.20 7.54
CA LEU A 252 4.44 6.98 8.34
C LEU A 252 3.58 5.96 7.58
N ARG A 253 4.15 4.79 7.26
CA ARG A 253 3.38 3.73 6.60
C ARG A 253 2.34 3.16 7.55
N THR A 254 1.11 3.10 7.08
CA THR A 254 -0.04 2.62 7.85
C THR A 254 -0.74 1.43 7.20
N ALA A 255 -0.52 1.24 5.90
CA ALA A 255 -1.08 0.11 5.17
C ALA A 255 -0.22 -0.31 3.99
N TYR A 256 -0.23 -1.61 3.72
CA TYR A 256 0.39 -2.25 2.57
C TYR A 256 -0.66 -3.11 1.85
N GLY A 257 -1.12 -2.66 0.69
CA GLY A 257 -2.27 -3.22 0.01
C GLY A 257 -3.51 -3.22 0.91
N ALA A 258 -4.19 -4.34 0.95
CA ALA A 258 -5.36 -4.55 1.81
C ALA A 258 -5.01 -4.74 3.30
N TYR A 259 -3.73 -4.80 3.65
CA TYR A 259 -3.29 -5.03 5.02
C TYR A 259 -3.14 -3.71 5.78
N TRP A 260 -3.81 -3.64 6.94
CA TRP A 260 -3.69 -2.53 7.87
C TRP A 260 -2.58 -2.81 8.87
N GLU A 261 -1.51 -2.00 8.86
CA GLU A 261 -0.34 -2.21 9.71
C GLU A 261 -0.50 -1.67 11.13
N VAL A 262 -1.37 -0.67 11.33
CA VAL A 262 -1.67 -0.16 12.67
C VAL A 262 -2.64 -1.11 13.39
N THR A 263 -2.13 -2.29 13.76
CA THR A 263 -2.89 -3.29 14.51
C THR A 263 -3.21 -2.78 15.93
N PRO A 264 -4.15 -3.42 16.65
CA PRO A 264 -4.42 -3.04 18.03
C PRO A 264 -3.16 -3.04 18.92
N GLU A 265 -2.21 -3.94 18.68
CA GLU A 265 -0.96 -4.04 19.41
C GLU A 265 0.03 -2.91 19.05
N ALA A 266 0.10 -2.52 17.79
CA ALA A 266 0.97 -1.44 17.31
C ALA A 266 0.41 -0.05 17.61
N LYS A 267 -0.91 0.07 17.69
CA LYS A 267 -1.59 1.36 17.82
C LYS A 267 -1.06 2.25 18.97
N PRO A 268 -0.83 1.77 20.19
CA PRO A 268 -0.30 2.64 21.27
C PRO A 268 1.05 3.27 20.92
N THR A 269 1.96 2.51 20.30
CA THR A 269 3.29 2.98 19.87
C THR A 269 3.15 4.00 18.74
N ILE A 270 2.32 3.72 17.75
CA ILE A 270 2.08 4.61 16.61
C ILE A 270 1.43 5.91 17.07
N ASP A 271 0.42 5.82 17.94
CA ASP A 271 -0.21 7.00 18.54
C ASP A 271 0.82 7.86 19.29
N ALA A 272 1.72 7.25 20.07
CA ALA A 272 2.75 7.96 20.80
C ALA A 272 3.77 8.68 19.87
N ILE A 273 4.12 8.06 18.73
CA ILE A 273 4.96 8.70 17.70
C ILE A 273 4.24 9.92 17.11
N ILE A 274 3.01 9.76 16.65
CA ILE A 274 2.23 10.83 16.01
C ILE A 274 2.02 11.99 16.99
N ASP A 275 1.60 11.70 18.23
CA ASP A 275 1.38 12.71 19.26
C ASP A 275 2.69 13.44 19.66
N GLY A 276 3.78 12.68 19.76
CA GLY A 276 5.10 13.23 20.07
C GLY A 276 5.62 14.14 18.96
N LEU A 277 5.53 13.74 17.70
CA LEU A 277 5.90 14.58 16.56
C LEU A 277 5.06 15.87 16.52
N ALA A 278 3.75 15.74 16.68
CA ALA A 278 2.83 16.89 16.69
C ALA A 278 3.13 17.89 17.81
N ALA A 279 3.53 17.41 19.00
CA ALA A 279 3.93 18.25 20.13
C ALA A 279 5.16 19.12 19.82
N HIS A 280 5.99 18.72 18.86
CA HIS A 280 7.14 19.48 18.37
C HIS A 280 6.89 20.21 17.03
N GLY A 281 5.64 20.28 16.59
CA GLY A 281 5.27 20.94 15.32
C GLY A 281 5.67 20.16 14.07
N ILE A 282 6.03 18.89 14.20
CA ILE A 282 6.39 18.00 13.10
C ILE A 282 5.11 17.28 12.64
N GLY A 283 4.77 17.41 11.34
CA GLY A 283 3.60 16.76 10.77
C GLY A 283 3.78 15.25 10.62
N THR A 284 2.68 14.50 10.58
CA THR A 284 2.71 13.09 10.15
C THR A 284 1.78 12.93 8.97
N ILE A 285 2.33 12.61 7.80
CA ILE A 285 1.59 12.20 6.62
C ILE A 285 1.46 10.68 6.67
N GLY A 286 0.24 10.17 6.58
CA GLY A 286 0.06 8.72 6.48
C GLY A 286 0.48 8.23 5.12
N TRP A 287 1.27 7.17 5.04
CA TRP A 287 1.73 6.58 3.79
C TRP A 287 1.09 5.20 3.58
N THR A 288 0.64 4.95 2.37
CA THR A 288 0.10 3.64 1.97
C THR A 288 0.71 3.19 0.66
N VAL A 289 0.92 1.89 0.55
CA VAL A 289 1.43 1.22 -0.66
C VAL A 289 0.29 0.39 -1.26
N PRO A 290 -0.53 0.97 -2.14
CA PRO A 290 -1.62 0.23 -2.76
C PRO A 290 -1.07 -0.80 -3.75
N ARG A 291 -1.64 -2.01 -3.73
CA ARG A 291 -1.23 -3.13 -4.59
C ARG A 291 -2.27 -3.53 -5.61
N ASP A 292 -3.47 -2.98 -5.47
CA ASP A 292 -4.60 -3.27 -6.33
C ASP A 292 -5.56 -2.06 -6.37
N THR A 293 -6.38 -1.98 -7.40
CA THR A 293 -7.48 -1.01 -7.51
C THR A 293 -8.73 -1.44 -6.75
N THR A 294 -8.59 -2.37 -5.82
CA THR A 294 -9.72 -2.94 -5.11
C THR A 294 -10.26 -2.01 -4.03
N VAL A 295 -11.49 -2.34 -3.65
CA VAL A 295 -12.18 -1.68 -2.55
C VAL A 295 -11.40 -1.77 -1.24
N GLU A 296 -10.69 -2.87 -1.00
CA GLU A 296 -9.89 -3.04 0.20
C GLU A 296 -8.70 -2.10 0.25
N ASP A 297 -7.94 -1.98 -0.82
CA ASP A 297 -6.79 -1.09 -0.88
C ASP A 297 -7.24 0.37 -0.75
N LEU A 298 -8.30 0.75 -1.48
CA LEU A 298 -8.92 2.07 -1.35
C LEU A 298 -9.40 2.34 0.08
N ARG A 299 -10.01 1.34 0.72
CA ARG A 299 -10.47 1.43 2.11
C ARG A 299 -9.31 1.69 3.08
N GLN A 300 -8.16 1.02 2.91
CA GLN A 300 -7.02 1.23 3.80
C GLN A 300 -6.44 2.64 3.62
N SER A 301 -6.32 3.15 2.41
CA SER A 301 -5.90 4.53 2.17
C SER A 301 -6.89 5.55 2.77
N LEU A 302 -8.19 5.30 2.67
CA LEU A 302 -9.19 6.13 3.34
C LEU A 302 -9.12 6.01 4.86
N ARG A 303 -8.93 4.81 5.39
CA ARG A 303 -8.73 4.59 6.83
C ARG A 303 -7.54 5.37 7.35
N THR A 304 -6.46 5.44 6.58
CA THR A 304 -5.29 6.28 6.87
C THR A 304 -5.69 7.76 6.94
N ALA A 305 -6.36 8.27 5.92
CA ALA A 305 -6.77 9.68 5.89
C ALA A 305 -7.70 10.09 7.05
N TYR A 306 -8.46 9.16 7.58
CA TYR A 306 -9.36 9.36 8.73
C TYR A 306 -8.75 8.97 10.08
N TYR A 307 -7.49 8.53 10.08
CA TYR A 307 -6.85 8.09 11.31
C TYR A 307 -6.71 9.23 12.32
N ARG A 308 -6.93 8.87 13.57
CA ARG A 308 -6.67 9.72 14.73
C ARG A 308 -6.08 8.88 15.85
N THR A 309 -5.14 9.47 16.56
CA THR A 309 -4.62 8.88 17.79
C THR A 309 -5.70 8.79 18.87
N ALA A 310 -5.41 8.10 19.95
CA ALA A 310 -6.31 8.07 21.11
C ALA A 310 -6.54 9.47 21.72
N LYS A 311 -5.60 10.40 21.56
CA LYS A 311 -5.72 11.81 21.98
C LYS A 311 -6.46 12.67 20.94
N GLY A 312 -6.79 12.12 19.78
CA GLY A 312 -7.50 12.83 18.70
C GLY A 312 -6.59 13.54 17.69
N THR A 313 -5.26 13.40 17.77
CA THR A 313 -4.32 14.00 16.82
C THR A 313 -4.55 13.39 15.41
N PRO A 314 -4.87 14.19 14.37
CA PRO A 314 -5.06 13.68 13.02
C PRO A 314 -3.72 13.55 12.28
N LEU A 315 -3.70 12.77 11.22
CA LEU A 315 -2.67 12.86 10.19
C LEU A 315 -2.83 14.15 9.37
N THR A 316 -1.71 14.69 8.88
CA THR A 316 -1.65 15.98 8.19
C THR A 316 -1.77 15.86 6.67
N GLY A 317 -1.93 14.66 6.14
CA GLY A 317 -2.11 14.31 4.74
C GLY A 317 -2.05 12.81 4.52
N LEU A 318 -2.19 12.41 3.26
CA LEU A 318 -2.02 11.04 2.78
C LEU A 318 -1.02 11.02 1.64
N ALA A 319 0.01 10.22 1.74
CA ALA A 319 0.90 9.83 0.66
C ALA A 319 0.51 8.43 0.16
N ILE A 320 0.50 8.26 -1.14
CA ILE A 320 0.25 6.96 -1.79
C ILE A 320 1.40 6.62 -2.71
N ASP A 321 1.87 5.40 -2.59
CA ASP A 321 2.91 4.86 -3.45
C ASP A 321 2.29 4.37 -4.75
N VAL A 322 2.65 5.00 -5.87
CA VAL A 322 2.03 4.74 -7.17
C VAL A 322 3.10 4.18 -8.09
N GLU A 323 3.37 2.90 -7.95
CA GLU A 323 4.41 2.21 -8.70
C GLU A 323 3.86 1.24 -9.75
N ARG A 324 4.71 0.87 -10.69
CA ARG A 324 4.48 -0.22 -11.65
C ARG A 324 5.17 -1.49 -11.18
N GLY A 325 4.77 -2.61 -11.76
CA GLY A 325 5.37 -3.91 -11.52
C GLY A 325 4.36 -4.91 -10.96
N ASP A 326 4.79 -6.15 -10.84
CA ASP A 326 3.92 -7.26 -10.43
C ASP A 326 3.47 -7.13 -8.96
N GLU A 327 4.18 -6.32 -8.18
CA GLU A 327 3.88 -6.08 -6.78
C GLU A 327 2.97 -4.87 -6.55
N PHE A 328 2.71 -4.07 -7.58
CA PHE A 328 1.97 -2.81 -7.51
C PHE A 328 0.79 -2.78 -8.46
N MET A 329 -0.05 -1.75 -8.34
CA MET A 329 -1.28 -1.58 -9.12
C MET A 329 -1.07 -1.59 -10.64
N GLY A 330 0.09 -1.19 -11.13
CA GLY A 330 0.41 -1.13 -12.55
C GLY A 330 0.77 -2.46 -13.18
N GLY A 331 0.83 -3.54 -12.39
CA GLY A 331 1.08 -4.89 -12.86
C GLY A 331 -0.10 -5.52 -13.58
N ALA A 332 0.12 -6.71 -14.16
CA ALA A 332 -0.95 -7.46 -14.77
C ALA A 332 -1.99 -7.91 -13.71
N PRO A 333 -3.28 -7.93 -14.03
CA PRO A 333 -3.92 -7.67 -15.33
C PRO A 333 -4.37 -6.23 -15.58
N GLN A 334 -4.10 -5.29 -14.69
CA GLN A 334 -4.78 -4.00 -14.66
C GLN A 334 -4.09 -2.92 -15.50
N GLY A 335 -2.79 -3.06 -15.72
CA GLY A 335 -2.01 -2.14 -16.54
C GLY A 335 -1.88 -0.72 -15.98
N PRO A 336 -1.18 0.18 -16.71
CA PRO A 336 -0.88 1.54 -16.25
C PRO A 336 -2.09 2.43 -15.95
N SER A 337 -3.24 2.13 -16.55
CA SER A 337 -4.47 2.90 -16.29
C SER A 337 -4.98 2.75 -14.86
N ALA A 338 -4.66 1.64 -14.18
CA ALA A 338 -5.04 1.40 -12.80
C ALA A 338 -4.43 2.44 -11.85
N LEU A 339 -3.20 2.88 -12.11
CA LEU A 339 -2.47 3.86 -11.29
C LEU A 339 -3.27 5.16 -11.14
N TRP A 340 -3.60 5.81 -12.25
CA TRP A 340 -4.30 7.10 -12.19
C TRP A 340 -5.79 6.96 -11.82
N GLN A 341 -6.43 5.82 -12.14
CA GLN A 341 -7.82 5.56 -11.74
C GLN A 341 -7.94 5.45 -10.23
N TYR A 342 -6.99 4.78 -9.58
CA TYR A 342 -6.94 4.70 -8.13
C TYR A 342 -6.80 6.09 -7.48
N VAL A 343 -5.87 6.92 -7.98
CA VAL A 343 -5.67 8.30 -7.50
C VAL A 343 -6.92 9.14 -7.67
N ARG A 344 -7.61 9.01 -8.82
CA ARG A 344 -8.90 9.66 -9.11
C ARG A 344 -9.98 9.28 -8.10
N ASP A 345 -10.13 7.97 -7.86
CA ASP A 345 -11.18 7.46 -6.98
C ASP A 345 -10.90 7.85 -5.53
N LEU A 346 -9.64 7.85 -5.13
CA LEU A 346 -9.22 8.33 -3.82
C LEU A 346 -9.48 9.84 -3.66
N ARG A 347 -9.14 10.65 -4.67
CA ARG A 347 -9.46 12.10 -4.68
C ARG A 347 -10.96 12.36 -4.59
N ALA A 348 -11.76 11.61 -5.32
CA ALA A 348 -13.22 11.72 -5.26
C ALA A 348 -13.76 11.41 -3.85
N ALA A 349 -13.18 10.45 -3.16
CA ALA A 349 -13.57 10.08 -1.81
C ALA A 349 -13.09 11.07 -0.74
N LEU A 350 -11.88 11.62 -0.88
CA LEU A 350 -11.29 12.58 0.08
C LEU A 350 -11.81 14.01 -0.11
N GLY A 351 -12.30 14.35 -1.31
CA GLY A 351 -12.65 15.70 -1.68
C GLY A 351 -11.43 16.61 -1.94
N PRO A 352 -11.63 17.87 -2.36
CA PRO A 352 -10.55 18.72 -2.88
C PRO A 352 -9.69 19.39 -1.81
N ARG A 353 -10.02 19.25 -0.53
CA ARG A 353 -9.36 19.98 0.57
C ARG A 353 -8.45 19.11 1.44
N TYR A 354 -8.29 17.84 1.11
CA TYR A 354 -7.39 16.94 1.83
C TYR A 354 -6.12 16.72 1.02
N LEU A 355 -4.95 16.95 1.64
CA LEU A 355 -3.64 16.77 1.00
C LEU A 355 -3.45 15.32 0.54
N LEU A 356 -3.24 15.15 -0.75
CA LEU A 356 -2.90 13.89 -1.39
C LEU A 356 -1.56 14.02 -2.12
N VAL A 357 -0.55 13.36 -1.60
CA VAL A 357 0.76 13.21 -2.19
C VAL A 357 0.78 11.92 -3.02
N ALA A 358 1.23 11.98 -4.24
CA ALA A 358 1.48 10.80 -5.07
C ALA A 358 3.00 10.59 -5.19
N THR A 359 3.49 9.56 -4.51
CA THR A 359 4.85 9.05 -4.70
C THR A 359 4.88 8.31 -6.03
N VAL A 360 5.74 8.72 -6.95
CA VAL A 360 5.76 8.27 -8.34
C VAL A 360 7.15 7.82 -8.76
N GLU A 361 7.22 6.96 -9.77
CA GLU A 361 8.50 6.63 -10.40
C GLU A 361 9.22 7.87 -10.90
N ASP A 362 10.55 7.88 -10.85
CA ASP A 362 11.33 9.02 -11.33
C ASP A 362 11.29 9.13 -12.85
N ALA A 363 10.87 10.29 -13.35
CA ALA A 363 10.67 10.49 -14.77
C ALA A 363 11.95 10.48 -15.61
N TYR A 364 13.12 10.72 -15.03
CA TYR A 364 14.40 10.77 -15.72
C TYR A 364 15.25 9.53 -15.48
N LEU A 365 15.35 9.08 -14.25
CA LEU A 365 16.23 7.97 -13.87
C LEU A 365 15.72 6.62 -14.37
N GLU A 366 14.40 6.46 -14.50
CA GLU A 366 13.74 5.24 -14.98
C GLU A 366 13.35 5.28 -16.46
N HIS A 367 14.03 6.01 -17.28
CA HIS A 367 13.66 6.31 -18.68
C HIS A 367 13.38 5.09 -19.59
N LEU A 368 13.84 3.91 -19.25
CA LEU A 368 13.65 2.70 -20.07
C LEU A 368 12.28 2.05 -19.91
N THR A 369 11.60 2.31 -18.82
CA THR A 369 10.31 1.68 -18.48
C THR A 369 9.11 2.63 -18.63
N GLN A 370 9.35 3.91 -18.87
CA GLN A 370 8.40 5.00 -18.68
C GLN A 370 7.47 5.35 -19.84
N ARG A 371 7.62 4.74 -21.00
CA ARG A 371 6.82 5.14 -22.18
C ARG A 371 5.31 5.16 -21.97
N GLN A 372 4.82 4.68 -20.81
CA GLN A 372 3.40 4.58 -20.49
C GLN A 372 3.02 4.98 -19.05
N TYR A 373 3.95 5.57 -18.27
CA TYR A 373 3.61 5.97 -16.91
C TYR A 373 2.74 7.25 -16.94
N PRO A 374 1.57 7.25 -16.29
CA PRO A 374 0.54 8.29 -16.51
C PRO A 374 0.73 9.53 -15.61
N TYR A 375 1.90 10.20 -15.69
CA TYR A 375 2.21 11.39 -14.86
C TYR A 375 1.15 12.49 -14.95
N GLU A 376 0.70 12.83 -16.15
CA GLU A 376 -0.33 13.87 -16.35
C GLU A 376 -1.63 13.52 -15.64
N GLN A 377 -2.08 12.28 -15.76
CA GLN A 377 -3.33 11.83 -15.16
C GLN A 377 -3.22 11.76 -13.62
N ILE A 378 -2.10 11.26 -13.07
CA ILE A 378 -1.83 11.26 -11.63
C ILE A 378 -1.78 12.69 -11.10
N ALA A 379 -1.05 13.58 -11.77
CA ALA A 379 -0.93 14.99 -11.41
C ALA A 379 -2.28 15.71 -11.37
N ARG A 380 -3.24 15.29 -12.19
CA ARG A 380 -4.60 15.88 -12.23
C ARG A 380 -5.38 15.67 -10.95
N TYR A 381 -5.12 14.58 -10.24
CA TYR A 381 -5.88 14.16 -9.06
C TYR A 381 -5.10 14.23 -7.74
N SER A 382 -3.78 14.49 -7.77
CA SER A 382 -2.95 14.73 -6.58
C SER A 382 -2.65 16.21 -6.37
N ASP A 383 -2.22 16.59 -5.17
CA ASP A 383 -1.81 17.95 -4.83
C ASP A 383 -0.30 18.13 -4.94
N VAL A 384 0.46 17.06 -4.71
CA VAL A 384 1.92 17.01 -4.74
C VAL A 384 2.34 15.75 -5.48
N LEU A 385 3.32 15.86 -6.37
CA LEU A 385 4.06 14.72 -6.89
C LEU A 385 5.37 14.55 -6.12
N GLN A 386 5.71 13.30 -5.84
CA GLN A 386 6.93 12.94 -5.10
C GLN A 386 7.69 11.87 -5.88
N PRO A 387 8.58 12.27 -6.83
CA PRO A 387 9.36 11.31 -7.61
C PRO A 387 10.40 10.60 -6.73
N MET A 388 10.53 9.30 -6.85
CA MET A 388 11.55 8.48 -6.19
C MET A 388 12.90 8.65 -6.89
N ALA A 389 13.57 9.76 -6.64
CA ALA A 389 14.83 10.12 -7.30
C ALA A 389 16.04 9.44 -6.65
N TYR A 390 15.99 8.11 -6.55
CA TYR A 390 17.01 7.28 -5.91
C TYR A 390 18.27 7.17 -6.80
N TRP A 391 19.10 8.19 -6.77
CA TRP A 391 20.19 8.42 -7.71
C TRP A 391 21.23 7.30 -7.76
N ARG A 392 21.52 6.60 -6.65
CA ARG A 392 22.45 5.48 -6.63
C ARG A 392 21.81 4.18 -7.09
N MET A 393 20.56 3.92 -6.72
CA MET A 393 19.83 2.74 -7.14
C MET A 393 19.63 2.74 -8.65
N MET A 394 19.10 3.82 -9.20
CA MET A 394 18.78 3.93 -10.62
C MET A 394 20.03 3.94 -11.53
N ARG A 395 21.12 4.53 -11.07
CA ARG A 395 22.37 4.55 -11.82
C ARG A 395 23.17 3.25 -11.73
N ARG A 396 22.87 2.40 -10.77
CA ARG A 396 23.57 1.14 -10.48
C ARG A 396 25.09 1.32 -10.28
N LYS A 397 25.52 2.47 -9.75
CA LYS A 397 26.90 2.81 -9.40
C LYS A 397 26.94 3.98 -8.42
N PRO A 398 28.05 4.10 -7.67
CA PRO A 398 28.29 5.26 -6.82
C PRO A 398 28.23 6.57 -7.62
N THR A 399 27.84 7.63 -6.95
CA THR A 399 27.71 8.99 -7.50
C THR A 399 28.60 9.98 -6.74
N THR A 400 28.65 11.20 -7.22
CA THR A 400 29.29 12.32 -6.56
C THR A 400 28.25 13.42 -6.32
N PRO A 401 28.50 14.37 -5.39
CA PRO A 401 27.60 15.51 -5.15
C PRO A 401 27.25 16.28 -6.43
N VAL A 402 28.19 16.48 -7.35
CA VAL A 402 27.94 17.15 -8.65
C VAL A 402 27.00 16.33 -9.54
N GLN A 403 27.19 15.01 -9.54
CA GLN A 403 26.29 14.14 -10.31
C GLN A 403 24.88 14.09 -9.69
N VAL A 404 24.74 14.15 -8.37
CA VAL A 404 23.45 14.26 -7.70
C VAL A 404 22.73 15.53 -8.14
N ASP A 405 23.41 16.68 -8.13
CA ASP A 405 22.82 17.96 -8.60
C ASP A 405 22.32 17.85 -10.04
N VAL A 406 23.15 17.36 -10.96
CA VAL A 406 22.76 17.19 -12.38
C VAL A 406 21.56 16.26 -12.54
N LEU A 407 21.55 15.13 -11.83
CA LEU A 407 20.49 14.15 -11.92
C LEU A 407 19.15 14.69 -11.38
N LEU A 408 19.14 15.31 -10.21
CA LEU A 408 17.92 15.83 -9.62
C LEU A 408 17.33 17.00 -10.42
N ARG A 409 18.17 17.87 -10.98
CA ARG A 409 17.69 18.91 -11.91
C ARG A 409 17.03 18.31 -13.14
N ALA A 410 17.61 17.28 -13.72
CA ALA A 410 17.06 16.58 -14.87
C ALA A 410 15.73 15.87 -14.52
N SER A 411 15.67 15.19 -13.39
CA SER A 411 14.47 14.55 -12.84
C SER A 411 13.34 15.54 -12.64
N TYR A 412 13.61 16.63 -11.93
CA TYR A 412 12.63 17.68 -11.67
C TYR A 412 12.09 18.27 -12.96
N ALA A 413 13.01 18.71 -13.85
CA ALA A 413 12.62 19.33 -15.11
C ALA A 413 11.82 18.39 -16.02
N LYS A 414 12.14 17.10 -16.02
CA LYS A 414 11.39 16.12 -16.79
C LYS A 414 10.03 15.86 -16.19
N LEU A 415 9.93 15.68 -14.86
CA LEU A 415 8.65 15.47 -14.19
C LEU A 415 7.68 16.63 -14.43
N VAL A 416 8.15 17.89 -14.35
CA VAL A 416 7.33 19.08 -14.66
C VAL A 416 6.77 19.02 -16.09
N ARG A 417 7.57 18.57 -17.06
CA ARG A 417 7.08 18.42 -18.46
C ARG A 417 6.06 17.28 -18.58
N GLU A 418 6.31 16.15 -17.96
CA GLU A 418 5.42 14.98 -18.04
C GLU A 418 4.08 15.21 -17.30
N ALA A 419 4.10 15.95 -16.20
CA ALA A 419 2.90 16.35 -15.46
C ALA A 419 1.98 17.31 -16.24
N ARG A 420 2.53 18.02 -17.24
CA ARG A 420 1.84 19.00 -18.11
C ARG A 420 1.07 20.09 -17.35
N ARG A 421 1.45 20.34 -16.12
CA ARG A 421 0.89 21.42 -15.29
C ARG A 421 1.89 21.86 -14.23
N SER A 422 1.81 23.13 -13.85
CA SER A 422 2.52 23.61 -12.66
C SER A 422 1.87 23.05 -11.41
N MET A 423 2.64 22.38 -10.58
CA MET A 423 2.20 21.84 -9.30
C MET A 423 3.37 21.68 -8.33
N PRO A 424 3.09 21.63 -7.03
CA PRO A 424 4.10 21.34 -6.01
C PRO A 424 4.76 19.98 -6.23
N ILE A 425 6.09 19.93 -6.07
CA ILE A 425 6.89 18.70 -6.12
C ILE A 425 7.69 18.62 -4.83
N SER A 426 7.63 17.45 -4.15
CA SER A 426 8.52 17.06 -3.06
C SER A 426 9.42 15.94 -3.57
N ILE A 427 10.72 16.07 -3.48
CA ILE A 427 11.64 15.04 -4.01
C ILE A 427 11.68 13.83 -3.06
N GLY A 428 11.62 12.63 -3.60
CA GLY A 428 11.95 11.39 -2.89
C GLY A 428 13.45 11.16 -2.96
N GLY A 429 14.17 11.44 -1.87
CA GLY A 429 15.61 11.25 -1.76
C GLY A 429 15.97 9.85 -1.28
N GLN A 430 17.27 9.51 -1.32
CA GLN A 430 17.78 8.18 -0.95
C GLN A 430 18.80 8.28 0.18
N THR A 431 18.61 7.46 1.24
CA THR A 431 19.61 7.24 2.30
C THR A 431 20.04 5.78 2.41
N ASP A 432 19.27 4.89 1.81
CA ASP A 432 19.43 3.44 1.83
C ASP A 432 20.52 2.90 0.88
N ASN A 433 20.71 1.58 0.88
CA ASN A 433 21.60 0.85 0.00
C ASN A 433 20.89 -0.25 -0.83
N GLU A 434 19.62 -0.07 -1.14
CA GLU A 434 18.85 -1.09 -1.90
C GLU A 434 19.47 -1.45 -3.24
N GLY A 435 20.03 -0.47 -3.95
CA GLY A 435 20.74 -0.68 -5.21
C GLY A 435 22.13 -1.37 -5.06
N ARG A 436 22.54 -1.73 -3.84
CA ARG A 436 23.84 -2.32 -3.51
C ARG A 436 25.05 -1.50 -4.02
N ASN A 437 24.87 -0.20 -4.20
CA ASN A 437 25.89 0.74 -4.69
C ASN A 437 26.52 1.56 -3.55
N GLY A 438 26.37 1.10 -2.33
CA GLY A 438 26.80 1.76 -1.10
C GLY A 438 25.82 2.86 -0.65
N TYR A 439 25.83 3.13 0.63
CA TYR A 439 25.06 4.22 1.20
C TYR A 439 25.52 5.57 0.65
N PRO A 440 24.62 6.51 0.33
CA PRO A 440 25.02 7.87 -0.04
C PRO A 440 25.83 8.51 1.09
N PRO A 441 27.00 9.09 0.84
CA PRO A 441 27.73 9.84 1.85
C PRO A 441 27.00 11.13 2.22
N ALA A 442 27.30 11.70 3.38
CA ALA A 442 26.71 12.94 3.90
C ALA A 442 26.76 14.10 2.86
N SER A 443 27.84 14.16 2.06
CA SER A 443 27.98 15.18 1.01
C SER A 443 26.95 15.06 -0.12
N GLU A 444 26.51 13.85 -0.45
CA GLU A 444 25.43 13.64 -1.45
C GLU A 444 24.07 14.03 -0.87
N ILE A 445 23.80 13.76 0.42
CA ILE A 445 22.59 14.20 1.12
C ILE A 445 22.52 15.75 1.14
N THR A 446 23.62 16.41 1.47
CA THR A 446 23.67 17.87 1.45
C THR A 446 23.46 18.44 0.04
N ALA A 447 24.06 17.80 -0.98
CA ALA A 447 23.89 18.22 -2.38
C ALA A 447 22.43 18.03 -2.86
N SER A 448 21.78 16.93 -2.48
CA SER A 448 20.38 16.68 -2.87
C SER A 448 19.44 17.72 -2.25
N LEU A 449 19.56 18.01 -0.98
CA LEU A 449 18.80 19.05 -0.29
C LEU A 449 18.99 20.44 -0.93
N ALA A 450 20.24 20.79 -1.23
CA ALA A 450 20.56 22.07 -1.86
C ALA A 450 19.95 22.16 -3.28
N THR A 451 20.05 21.09 -4.04
CA THR A 451 19.50 21.01 -5.41
C THR A 451 17.97 21.06 -5.38
N SER A 452 17.34 20.28 -4.53
CA SER A 452 15.86 20.23 -4.38
C SER A 452 15.32 21.63 -4.07
N LYS A 453 15.95 22.34 -3.13
CA LYS A 453 15.59 23.74 -2.83
C LYS A 453 15.84 24.66 -4.02
N ALA A 454 16.96 24.53 -4.72
CA ALA A 454 17.35 25.39 -5.84
C ALA A 454 16.44 25.22 -7.07
N VAL A 455 15.87 24.03 -7.31
CA VAL A 455 14.92 23.78 -8.41
C VAL A 455 13.49 24.21 -8.07
N GLY A 456 13.24 24.62 -6.82
CA GLY A 456 11.91 25.05 -6.38
C GLY A 456 11.02 23.90 -5.86
N ALA A 457 11.59 22.77 -5.51
CA ALA A 457 10.85 21.73 -4.81
C ALA A 457 10.36 22.25 -3.45
N ILE A 458 9.14 21.87 -3.06
CA ILE A 458 8.56 22.30 -1.78
C ILE A 458 9.17 21.54 -0.60
N GLY A 459 9.74 20.36 -0.82
CA GLY A 459 10.32 19.50 0.19
C GLY A 459 11.16 18.39 -0.40
N GLU A 460 11.80 17.64 0.49
CA GLU A 460 12.50 16.40 0.19
C GLU A 460 12.28 15.39 1.31
N CYS A 461 11.75 14.21 0.95
CA CYS A 461 11.51 13.09 1.85
C CYS A 461 12.49 11.96 1.52
N PHE A 462 13.21 11.44 2.51
CA PHE A 462 14.26 10.44 2.28
C PHE A 462 13.78 9.03 2.60
N PHE A 463 14.07 8.10 1.74
CA PHE A 463 13.89 6.68 1.96
C PHE A 463 15.23 6.09 2.44
N ASP A 464 15.35 5.51 3.60
CA ASP A 464 14.34 5.37 4.64
C ASP A 464 14.94 5.58 6.04
N TRP A 465 14.11 5.66 7.06
CA TRP A 465 14.49 5.90 8.45
C TRP A 465 15.51 4.91 8.99
N ASP A 466 15.28 3.61 8.74
CA ASP A 466 16.08 2.53 9.31
C ASP A 466 17.45 2.39 8.70
N ALA A 467 17.52 2.60 7.40
CA ALA A 467 18.76 2.50 6.65
C ALA A 467 19.65 3.73 6.81
N THR A 468 19.10 4.87 7.29
CA THR A 468 19.84 6.14 7.38
C THR A 468 20.99 6.05 8.38
N GLN A 469 22.20 6.28 7.89
CA GLN A 469 23.44 6.19 8.66
C GLN A 469 23.66 7.44 9.53
N PRO A 470 24.44 7.36 10.63
CA PRO A 470 24.70 8.51 11.54
C PRO A 470 25.19 9.77 10.81
N ALA A 471 26.12 9.64 9.87
CA ALA A 471 26.65 10.77 9.11
C ALA A 471 25.61 11.43 8.18
N GLN A 472 24.63 10.65 7.69
CA GLN A 472 23.52 11.16 6.90
C GLN A 472 22.53 11.93 7.80
N TRP A 473 22.23 11.40 8.99
CA TRP A 473 21.45 12.11 10.00
C TRP A 473 22.08 13.44 10.40
N ASP A 474 23.40 13.50 10.51
CA ASP A 474 24.13 14.74 10.80
C ASP A 474 24.05 15.73 9.63
N ALA A 475 24.11 15.24 8.38
CA ALA A 475 23.90 16.08 7.20
C ALA A 475 22.48 16.67 7.15
N LEU A 476 21.46 15.86 7.46
CA LEU A 476 20.07 16.33 7.59
C LEU A 476 19.94 17.38 8.69
N ALA A 477 20.53 17.16 9.86
CA ALA A 477 20.50 18.09 10.99
C ALA A 477 21.20 19.42 10.66
N GLY A 478 22.32 19.37 9.95
CA GLY A 478 23.10 20.55 9.56
C GLY A 478 22.49 21.40 8.47
N TYR A 479 21.53 20.89 7.71
CA TYR A 479 20.90 21.61 6.59
C TYR A 479 19.63 22.34 7.03
N ARG A 480 19.52 23.63 6.71
CA ARG A 480 18.31 24.46 6.92
C ARG A 480 17.51 24.53 5.61
N TRP A 481 16.33 23.98 5.65
CA TRP A 481 15.41 24.03 4.51
C TRP A 481 14.84 25.44 4.30
#